data_487b7d202d5d52c5cd5e6830239707b7
#
_entry.id   487b7d202d5d52c5cd5e6830239707b7
#
_cell.length_a   1.000
_cell.length_b   1.000
_cell.length_c   1.000
_cell.angle_alpha   90.00
_cell.angle_beta   90.00
_cell.angle_gamma   90.00
#
_symmetry.space_group_name_H-M   'P 1'
#
loop_
_entity.id
_entity.type
_entity.pdbx_description
1 polymer ?
#
loop_
_entity_poly.entity_id
_entity_poly.type
_entity_poly.pdbx_seq_one_letter_code
_entity_poly.pdbx_strand_id
1 'polypeptide(L)'
;MSTWIIIAVVVVFFAWRMMPTKGVKTISTDELKNILNDKDKIFVDVRTQGEYKARGLKQFKNIPLGSDFSKLPKDKEIVVICQSGMRSKQACNQLKKLGFENVTNVRGGMSAY
;
A
#
# COMPACT_ATOMS: atom_id res chain seq x y z
N MET A 1 -4.64 -33.32 23.02
CA MET A 1 -4.14 -32.06 23.61
C MET A 1 -3.22 -31.31 22.64
N SER A 2 -2.27 -31.97 22.01
CA SER A 2 -1.38 -31.33 21.02
C SER A 2 -2.10 -30.76 19.80
N THR A 3 -3.19 -31.36 19.35
CA THR A 3 -3.96 -30.92 18.19
C THR A 3 -4.57 -29.51 18.39
N TRP A 4 -5.05 -29.22 19.59
CA TRP A 4 -5.63 -27.90 19.91
C TRP A 4 -4.55 -26.80 19.88
N ILE A 5 -3.35 -27.10 20.37
CA ILE A 5 -2.23 -26.17 20.38
C ILE A 5 -1.81 -25.86 18.94
N ILE A 6 -1.74 -26.86 18.08
CA ILE A 6 -1.37 -26.69 16.66
C ILE A 6 -2.41 -25.83 15.95
N ILE A 7 -3.71 -26.10 16.15
CA ILE A 7 -4.79 -25.31 15.54
C ILE A 7 -4.72 -23.86 16.02
N ALA A 8 -4.53 -23.64 17.31
CA ALA A 8 -4.41 -22.29 17.87
C ALA A 8 -3.21 -21.54 17.27
N VAL A 9 -2.06 -22.18 17.14
CA VAL A 9 -0.87 -21.58 16.55
C VAL A 9 -1.10 -21.22 15.08
N VAL A 10 -1.73 -22.12 14.31
CA VAL A 10 -2.04 -21.88 12.89
C VAL A 10 -3.01 -20.70 12.75
N VAL A 11 -4.06 -20.64 13.55
CA VAL A 11 -5.03 -19.55 13.53
C VAL A 11 -4.35 -18.21 13.86
N VAL A 12 -3.54 -18.17 14.90
CA VAL A 12 -2.81 -16.96 15.30
C VAL A 12 -1.83 -16.54 14.21
N PHE A 13 -1.13 -17.49 13.60
CA PHE A 13 -0.17 -17.23 12.53
C PHE A 13 -0.86 -16.61 11.31
N PHE A 14 -1.99 -17.20 10.86
CA PHE A 14 -2.76 -16.65 9.73
C PHE A 14 -3.33 -15.27 10.06
N ALA A 15 -3.91 -15.11 11.25
CA ALA A 15 -4.43 -13.82 11.68
C ALA A 15 -3.33 -12.76 11.70
N TRP A 16 -2.14 -13.11 12.20
CA TRP A 16 -1.00 -12.20 12.25
C TRP A 16 -0.54 -11.79 10.85
N ARG A 17 -0.51 -12.73 9.88
CA ARG A 17 -0.12 -12.42 8.50
C ARG A 17 -1.16 -11.57 7.75
N MET A 18 -2.42 -11.70 8.12
CA MET A 18 -3.51 -10.93 7.51
C MET A 18 -3.71 -9.56 8.15
N MET A 19 -3.09 -9.30 9.28
CA MET A 19 -3.19 -8.01 9.94
C MET A 19 -2.51 -6.92 9.12
N PRO A 20 -3.12 -5.71 9.03
CA PRO A 20 -2.46 -4.59 8.38
C PRO A 20 -1.15 -4.27 9.10
N THR A 21 -0.17 -3.82 8.35
CA THR A 21 1.11 -3.39 8.92
C THR A 21 0.87 -2.22 9.86
N LYS A 22 1.43 -2.31 11.07
CA LYS A 22 1.30 -1.27 12.08
C LYS A 22 1.81 0.06 11.52
N GLY A 23 0.99 1.11 11.64
CA GLY A 23 1.33 2.44 11.16
C GLY A 23 1.00 2.69 9.70
N VAL A 24 0.45 1.71 8.97
CA VAL A 24 -0.04 1.89 7.60
C VAL A 24 -1.56 2.07 7.64
N LYS A 25 -2.01 3.21 7.14
CA LYS A 25 -3.44 3.51 6.99
C LYS A 25 -3.96 2.83 5.72
N THR A 26 -5.20 2.36 5.76
CA THR A 26 -5.86 1.78 4.58
C THR A 26 -7.10 2.59 4.25
N ILE A 27 -7.24 2.98 2.98
CA ILE A 27 -8.42 3.70 2.49
C ILE A 27 -9.06 2.93 1.35
N SER A 28 -10.35 3.20 1.11
CA SER A 28 -11.08 2.70 -0.04
C SER A 28 -10.80 3.55 -1.29
N THR A 29 -11.21 3.06 -2.46
CA THR A 29 -11.12 3.84 -3.69
C THR A 29 -12.05 5.05 -3.66
N ASP A 30 -13.18 4.97 -2.97
CA ASP A 30 -14.10 6.11 -2.81
C ASP A 30 -13.43 7.20 -1.96
N GLU A 31 -12.76 6.84 -0.89
CA GLU A 31 -11.98 7.78 -0.08
C GLU A 31 -10.84 8.39 -0.89
N LEU A 32 -10.18 7.58 -1.74
CA LEU A 32 -9.12 8.07 -2.61
C LEU A 32 -9.63 9.17 -3.53
N LYS A 33 -10.82 9.02 -4.13
CA LYS A 33 -11.39 10.03 -5.02
C LYS A 33 -11.54 11.38 -4.34
N ASN A 34 -11.80 11.39 -3.04
CA ASN A 34 -11.97 12.62 -2.27
C ASN A 34 -10.65 13.34 -2.00
N ILE A 35 -9.51 12.65 -2.08
CA ILE A 35 -8.20 13.24 -1.74
C ILE A 35 -7.27 13.40 -2.94
N LEU A 36 -7.70 13.03 -4.16
CA LEU A 36 -6.83 13.04 -5.35
C LEU A 36 -6.25 14.42 -5.67
N ASN A 37 -6.90 15.49 -5.25
CA ASN A 37 -6.46 16.86 -5.51
C ASN A 37 -5.65 17.46 -4.34
N ASP A 38 -5.41 16.70 -3.29
CA ASP A 38 -4.65 17.17 -2.14
C ASP A 38 -3.17 17.32 -2.51
N LYS A 39 -2.66 18.54 -2.35
CA LYS A 39 -1.27 18.86 -2.71
C LYS A 39 -0.25 18.50 -1.61
N ASP A 40 -0.74 18.19 -0.42
CA ASP A 40 0.08 17.79 0.72
C ASP A 40 0.39 16.29 0.74
N LYS A 41 -0.05 15.55 -0.26
CA LYS A 41 0.14 14.10 -0.38
C LYS A 41 0.94 13.77 -1.63
N ILE A 42 1.69 12.67 -1.55
CA ILE A 42 2.40 12.10 -2.69
C ILE A 42 1.68 10.81 -3.07
N PHE A 43 1.23 10.71 -4.32
CA PHE A 43 0.52 9.55 -4.85
C PHE A 43 1.50 8.71 -5.66
N VAL A 44 1.66 7.44 -5.31
CA VAL A 44 2.62 6.53 -5.93
C VAL A 44 1.91 5.28 -6.44
N ASP A 45 2.06 4.99 -7.72
CA ASP A 45 1.58 3.77 -8.37
C ASP A 45 2.77 2.81 -8.50
N VAL A 46 2.71 1.69 -7.78
CA VAL A 46 3.82 0.72 -7.73
C VAL A 46 3.66 -0.43 -8.72
N ARG A 47 2.72 -0.29 -9.67
CA ARG A 47 2.55 -1.25 -10.76
C ARG A 47 3.70 -1.10 -11.76
N THR A 48 3.78 -2.03 -12.72
CA THR A 48 4.73 -1.92 -13.83
C THR A 48 4.44 -0.68 -14.67
N GLN A 49 5.44 -0.21 -15.39
CA GLN A 49 5.30 0.92 -16.28
C GLN A 49 4.24 0.66 -17.37
N GLY A 50 4.18 -0.57 -17.88
CA GLY A 50 3.18 -0.95 -18.88
C GLY A 50 1.75 -0.89 -18.33
N GLU A 51 1.52 -1.37 -17.12
CA GLU A 51 0.21 -1.28 -16.47
C GLU A 51 -0.20 0.18 -16.27
N TYR A 52 0.71 1.01 -15.82
CA TYR A 52 0.45 2.44 -15.60
C TYR A 52 0.14 3.16 -16.91
N LYS A 53 0.88 2.88 -17.97
CA LYS A 53 0.62 3.48 -19.30
C LYS A 53 -0.70 3.05 -19.88
N ALA A 54 -1.11 1.80 -19.66
CA ALA A 54 -2.38 1.28 -20.17
C ALA A 54 -3.57 1.88 -19.44
N ARG A 55 -3.48 2.03 -18.12
CA ARG A 55 -4.54 2.63 -17.29
C ARG A 55 -3.95 3.11 -15.98
N GLY A 56 -3.57 4.36 -15.92
CA GLY A 56 -3.05 4.99 -14.70
C GLY A 56 -3.76 6.30 -14.40
N LEU A 57 -3.71 6.71 -13.15
CA LEU A 57 -4.24 8.00 -12.73
C LEU A 57 -3.14 9.03 -12.83
N LYS A 58 -3.43 10.15 -13.49
CA LYS A 58 -2.43 11.20 -13.73
C LYS A 58 -1.87 11.83 -12.46
N GLN A 59 -2.63 11.77 -11.37
CA GLN A 59 -2.19 12.27 -10.06
C GLN A 59 -1.12 11.38 -9.43
N PHE A 60 -1.00 10.14 -9.89
CA PHE A 60 -0.05 9.16 -9.37
C PHE A 60 1.25 9.18 -10.18
N LYS A 61 2.36 9.18 -9.47
CA LYS A 61 3.67 8.96 -10.07
C LYS A 61 3.95 7.46 -10.11
N ASN A 62 4.35 6.95 -11.27
CA ASN A 62 4.67 5.53 -11.40
C ASN A 62 6.09 5.26 -10.88
N ILE A 63 6.17 4.59 -9.75
CA ILE A 63 7.43 4.12 -9.17
C ILE A 63 7.24 2.62 -8.89
N PRO A 64 7.61 1.74 -9.82
CA PRO A 64 7.32 0.31 -9.67
C PRO A 64 7.93 -0.29 -8.42
N LEU A 65 7.25 -1.33 -7.88
CA LEU A 65 7.75 -2.07 -6.73
C LEU A 65 9.18 -2.60 -7.04
N GLY A 66 10.07 -2.47 -6.08
CA GLY A 66 11.49 -2.79 -6.27
C GLY A 66 12.36 -1.59 -6.60
N SER A 67 11.73 -0.45 -6.91
CA SER A 67 12.46 0.82 -7.09
C SER A 67 12.91 1.40 -5.76
N ASP A 68 13.78 2.40 -5.81
CA ASP A 68 14.25 3.11 -4.62
C ASP A 68 13.24 4.18 -4.21
N PHE A 69 12.60 4.00 -3.06
CA PHE A 69 11.65 4.95 -2.51
C PHE A 69 12.28 5.99 -1.58
N SER A 70 13.59 5.90 -1.31
CA SER A 70 14.25 6.75 -0.31
C SER A 70 14.26 8.23 -0.67
N LYS A 71 14.08 8.56 -1.93
CA LYS A 71 14.09 9.95 -2.43
C LYS A 71 12.76 10.67 -2.24
N LEU A 72 11.71 9.96 -1.85
CA LEU A 72 10.41 10.58 -1.60
C LEU A 72 10.47 11.46 -0.34
N PRO A 73 9.68 12.56 -0.29
CA PRO A 73 9.66 13.41 0.90
C PRO A 73 9.02 12.70 2.08
N LYS A 74 9.70 12.70 3.23
CA LYS A 74 9.23 12.01 4.45
C LYS A 74 8.24 12.83 5.27
N ASP A 75 8.12 14.12 4.97
CA ASP A 75 7.21 15.03 5.65
C ASP A 75 5.81 15.05 5.08
N LYS A 76 5.55 14.27 4.02
CA LYS A 76 4.25 14.18 3.37
C LYS A 76 3.68 12.77 3.50
N GLU A 77 2.35 12.66 3.45
CA GLU A 77 1.68 11.38 3.38
C GLU A 77 1.94 10.74 2.01
N ILE A 78 2.36 9.49 2.02
CA ILE A 78 2.56 8.71 0.79
C ILE A 78 1.36 7.79 0.60
N VAL A 79 0.60 8.01 -0.47
CA VAL A 79 -0.57 7.19 -0.82
C VAL A 79 -0.16 6.25 -1.94
N VAL A 80 -0.26 4.95 -1.70
CA VAL A 80 0.27 3.91 -2.59
C VAL A 80 -0.86 3.08 -3.17
N ILE A 81 -0.85 2.88 -4.47
CA ILE A 81 -1.82 2.04 -5.18
C ILE A 81 -1.10 1.00 -6.04
N CYS A 82 -1.73 -0.16 -6.21
CA CYS A 82 -1.36 -1.15 -7.22
C CYS A 82 -2.61 -1.69 -7.90
N GLN A 83 -2.54 -2.83 -8.56
CA GLN A 83 -3.70 -3.39 -9.26
C GLN A 83 -4.75 -3.95 -8.30
N SER A 84 -4.33 -4.69 -7.26
CA SER A 84 -5.25 -5.41 -6.35
C SER A 84 -5.05 -5.09 -4.87
N GLY A 85 -4.01 -4.34 -4.51
CA GLY A 85 -3.67 -4.00 -3.13
C GLY A 85 -2.51 -4.81 -2.54
N MET A 86 -2.02 -5.85 -3.23
CA MET A 86 -0.96 -6.73 -2.71
C MET A 86 0.43 -6.09 -2.83
N ARG A 87 0.79 -5.63 -4.03
CA ARG A 87 2.09 -4.97 -4.26
C ARG A 87 2.20 -3.66 -3.49
N SER A 88 1.12 -2.91 -3.39
CA SER A 88 1.09 -1.67 -2.63
C SER A 88 1.29 -1.91 -1.14
N LYS A 89 0.76 -3.03 -0.61
CA LYS A 89 1.01 -3.42 0.78
C LYS A 89 2.49 -3.67 1.04
N GLN A 90 3.16 -4.37 0.11
CA GLN A 90 4.61 -4.60 0.19
C GLN A 90 5.39 -3.28 0.14
N ALA A 91 5.00 -2.39 -0.76
CA ALA A 91 5.62 -1.06 -0.87
C ALA A 91 5.44 -0.25 0.41
N CYS A 92 4.25 -0.28 1.00
CA CYS A 92 4.00 0.39 2.28
C CYS A 92 4.90 -0.14 3.39
N ASN A 93 5.10 -1.46 3.44
CA ASN A 93 6.02 -2.07 4.42
C ASN A 93 7.46 -1.57 4.22
N GLN A 94 7.91 -1.47 2.97
CA GLN A 94 9.23 -0.93 2.65
C GLN A 94 9.36 0.54 3.06
N LEU A 95 8.34 1.34 2.79
CA LEU A 95 8.32 2.76 3.17
C LEU A 95 8.41 2.91 4.69
N LYS A 96 7.68 2.11 5.45
CA LYS A 96 7.76 2.13 6.92
C LYS A 96 9.17 1.80 7.40
N LYS A 97 9.83 0.83 6.80
CA LYS A 97 11.22 0.46 7.14
C LYS A 97 12.20 1.56 6.80
N LEU A 98 11.91 2.36 5.78
CA LEU A 98 12.75 3.50 5.38
C LEU A 98 12.53 4.75 6.27
N GLY A 99 11.58 4.70 7.20
CA GLY A 99 11.33 5.79 8.12
C GLY A 99 10.20 6.74 7.75
N PHE A 100 9.38 6.37 6.74
CA PHE A 100 8.18 7.13 6.42
C PHE A 100 7.12 6.87 7.48
N GLU A 101 6.58 7.93 8.08
CA GLU A 101 5.60 7.81 9.16
C GLU A 101 4.17 7.78 8.64
N ASN A 102 3.86 8.52 7.58
CA ASN A 102 2.52 8.64 7.02
C ASN A 102 2.43 7.88 5.72
N VAL A 103 1.98 6.62 5.79
CA VAL A 103 1.88 5.74 4.64
C VAL A 103 0.45 5.20 4.55
N THR A 104 -0.16 5.30 3.38
CA THR A 104 -1.54 4.88 3.14
C THR A 104 -1.59 3.92 1.96
N ASN A 105 -2.25 2.78 2.16
CA ASN A 105 -2.52 1.79 1.12
C ASN A 105 -3.95 1.96 0.61
N VAL A 106 -4.13 1.93 -0.72
CA VAL A 106 -5.47 1.94 -1.33
C VAL A 106 -5.95 0.50 -1.48
N ARG A 107 -6.95 0.12 -0.69
CA ARG A 107 -7.54 -1.20 -0.69
C ARG A 107 -8.21 -1.50 -2.04
N GLY A 108 -7.92 -2.68 -2.60
CA GLY A 108 -8.47 -3.11 -3.87
C GLY A 108 -7.80 -2.51 -5.10
N GLY A 109 -7.03 -1.45 -4.91
CA GLY A 109 -6.23 -0.85 -5.97
C GLY A 109 -7.02 -0.41 -7.20
N MET A 110 -6.36 -0.44 -8.36
CA MET A 110 -6.99 -0.03 -9.62
C MET A 110 -8.17 -0.91 -10.00
N SER A 111 -8.19 -2.19 -9.59
CA SER A 111 -9.32 -3.08 -9.91
C SER A 111 -10.61 -2.67 -9.21
N ALA A 112 -10.53 -1.97 -8.08
CA ALA A 112 -11.70 -1.46 -7.35
C ALA A 112 -12.04 0.00 -7.71
N TYR A 113 -11.15 0.67 -8.42
CA TYR A 113 -11.33 2.08 -8.80
C TYR A 113 -12.37 2.25 -9.94
#